data_97136a70b193210f348547bf2cbbc1a9
#
_entry.id   97136a70b193210f348547bf2cbbc1a9
#
_cell.length_a   1.000
_cell.length_b   1.000
_cell.length_c   1.000
_cell.angle_alpha   90.00
_cell.angle_beta   90.00
_cell.angle_gamma   90.00
#
_symmetry.space_group_name_H-M   'P 1'
#
loop_
_entity.id
_entity.type
_entity.pdbx_description
1 polymer ?
#
loop_
_entity_poly.entity_id
_entity_poly.type
_entity_poly.pdbx_seq_one_letter_code
_entity_poly.pdbx_strand_id
1 'polypeptide(L)' 'MVSQSLIAYQKIKEMIFHMEFTAGTRIPESIFSSKLNISRTPIRDALRRLEAEGLVVIELNRGATVREFSDHE' A
#
# COMPACT_ATOMS: atom_id res chain seq x y z
N MET A 1 -10.99 5.90 -18.82
CA MET A 1 -11.08 6.42 -17.46
C MET A 1 -10.29 5.52 -16.52
N VAL A 2 -9.46 6.10 -15.69
CA VAL A 2 -8.61 5.32 -14.79
C VAL A 2 -9.36 5.05 -13.50
N SER A 3 -9.33 3.81 -13.02
CA SER A 3 -10.02 3.47 -11.78
C SER A 3 -9.29 4.07 -10.58
N GLN A 4 -10.05 4.33 -9.53
CA GLN A 4 -9.45 4.89 -8.31
C GLN A 4 -8.51 3.88 -7.65
N SER A 5 -8.80 2.60 -7.76
CA SER A 5 -7.90 1.60 -7.18
C SER A 5 -6.57 1.57 -7.93
N LEU A 6 -6.58 1.80 -9.23
CA LEU A 6 -5.32 1.86 -9.97
C LEU A 6 -4.52 3.09 -9.59
N ILE A 7 -5.19 4.24 -9.42
CA ILE A 7 -4.51 5.45 -8.97
C ILE A 7 -3.87 5.23 -7.61
N ALA A 8 -4.63 4.65 -6.68
CA ALA A 8 -4.13 4.37 -5.34
C ALA A 8 -2.96 3.40 -5.40
N TYR A 9 -3.09 2.36 -6.21
CA TYR A 9 -2.05 1.35 -6.36
C TYR A 9 -0.74 2.00 -6.84
N GLN A 10 -0.82 2.83 -7.87
CA GLN A 10 0.38 3.44 -8.41
C GLN A 10 1.01 4.42 -7.44
N LYS A 11 0.19 5.20 -6.74
CA LYS A 11 0.72 6.16 -5.77
C LYS A 11 1.40 5.48 -4.59
N ILE A 12 0.76 4.46 -4.04
CA ILE A 12 1.34 3.75 -2.91
C ILE A 12 2.60 3.02 -3.34
N LYS A 13 2.57 2.40 -4.51
CA LYS A 13 3.73 1.68 -5.02
C LYS A 13 4.93 2.61 -5.20
N GLU A 14 4.69 3.81 -5.76
CA GLU A 14 5.76 4.79 -5.90
C GLU A 14 6.36 5.17 -4.56
N MET A 15 5.50 5.35 -3.55
CA MET A 15 5.99 5.74 -2.23
C MET A 15 6.84 4.63 -1.61
N ILE A 16 6.47 3.38 -1.85
CA ILE A 16 7.27 2.27 -1.36
C ILE A 16 8.62 2.23 -2.05
N PHE A 17 8.64 2.38 -3.36
CA PHE A 17 9.90 2.32 -4.11
C PHE A 17 10.79 3.53 -3.87
N HIS A 18 10.21 4.68 -3.53
CA HIS A 18 11.00 5.86 -3.19
C HIS A 18 11.35 5.89 -1.71
N MET A 19 11.06 4.80 -1.00
CA MET A 19 11.43 4.62 0.40
C MET A 19 10.81 5.67 1.32
N GLU A 20 9.65 6.17 0.95
CA GLU A 20 8.90 7.05 1.85
C GLU A 20 8.31 6.25 3.00
N PHE A 21 8.24 4.94 2.81
CA PHE A 21 7.89 4.01 3.88
C PHE A 21 9.04 3.04 4.04
N THR A 22 9.54 2.91 5.24
CA THR A 22 10.56 1.91 5.51
C THR A 22 9.90 0.55 5.71
N ALA A 23 10.68 -0.50 5.56
CA ALA A 23 10.18 -1.85 5.77
C ALA A 23 9.62 -1.98 7.19
N GLY A 24 8.50 -2.67 7.30
CA GLY A 24 7.80 -2.83 8.56
C GLY A 24 6.89 -1.68 8.92
N THR A 25 6.88 -0.61 8.13
CA THR A 25 6.04 0.53 8.40
C THR A 25 4.60 0.22 8.02
N ARG A 26 3.69 0.60 8.89
CA ARG A 26 2.28 0.42 8.66
C ARG A 26 1.77 1.47 7.67
N ILE A 27 0.93 1.04 6.75
CA ILE A 27 0.33 1.93 5.77
C ILE A 27 -1.08 2.29 6.24
N PRO A 28 -1.32 3.54 6.63
CA PRO A 28 -2.62 3.93 7.21
C PRO A 28 -3.64 4.20 6.11
N GLU A 29 -4.61 3.30 5.95
CA GLU A 29 -5.66 3.44 4.95
C GLU A 29 -6.38 4.77 5.04
N SER A 30 -6.73 5.17 6.27
CA SER A 30 -7.53 6.38 6.44
C SER A 30 -6.76 7.61 6.02
N ILE A 31 -5.47 7.63 6.26
CA ILE A 31 -4.64 8.76 5.86
C ILE A 31 -4.55 8.83 4.34
N PHE A 32 -4.37 7.68 3.69
CA PHE A 32 -4.32 7.66 2.24
C PHE A 32 -5.66 8.00 1.62
N SER A 33 -6.74 7.54 2.21
CA SER A 33 -8.06 7.88 1.74
C SER A 33 -8.26 9.40 1.76
N SER A 34 -7.86 10.04 2.83
CA SER A 34 -7.97 11.47 2.97
C SER A 34 -7.01 12.21 2.04
N LYS A 35 -5.77 11.77 2.00
CA LYS A 35 -4.72 12.45 1.25
C LYS A 35 -4.94 12.37 -0.25
N LEU A 36 -5.40 11.22 -0.74
CA LEU A 36 -5.62 11.03 -2.16
C LEU A 36 -7.05 11.36 -2.57
N ASN A 37 -7.91 11.66 -1.60
CA ASN A 37 -9.31 11.93 -1.85
C ASN A 37 -9.97 10.74 -2.57
N ILE A 38 -9.68 9.55 -2.08
CA ILE A 38 -10.20 8.31 -2.62
C ILE A 38 -10.79 7.54 -1.45
N SER A 39 -11.96 6.94 -1.64
CA SER A 39 -12.59 6.19 -0.56
C SER A 39 -11.75 4.97 -0.18
N ARG A 40 -12.06 4.37 0.97
CA ARG A 40 -11.25 3.28 1.49
C ARG A 40 -11.30 2.01 0.67
N THR A 41 -12.44 1.74 0.03
CA THR A 41 -12.58 0.51 -0.74
C THR A 41 -11.54 0.39 -1.86
N PRO A 42 -11.37 1.39 -2.74
CA PRO A 42 -10.29 1.30 -3.73
C PRO A 42 -8.90 1.31 -3.12
N ILE A 43 -8.71 1.95 -1.96
CA ILE A 43 -7.42 1.88 -1.28
C ILE A 43 -7.13 0.44 -0.85
N ARG A 44 -8.12 -0.24 -0.29
CA ARG A 44 -7.94 -1.64 0.11
C ARG A 44 -7.69 -2.55 -1.07
N ASP A 45 -8.39 -2.30 -2.18
CA ASP A 45 -8.15 -3.08 -3.39
C ASP A 45 -6.71 -2.91 -3.88
N ALA A 46 -6.22 -1.67 -3.82
CA ALA A 46 -4.84 -1.39 -4.21
C ALA A 46 -3.85 -2.13 -3.30
N LEU A 47 -4.12 -2.13 -2.00
CA LEU A 47 -3.24 -2.82 -1.05
C LEU A 47 -3.26 -4.33 -1.26
N ARG A 48 -4.42 -4.91 -1.60
CA ARG A 48 -4.47 -6.32 -1.91
C ARG A 48 -3.64 -6.66 -3.13
N ARG A 49 -3.66 -5.80 -4.12
CA ARG A 49 -2.83 -6.01 -5.31
C ARG A 49 -1.36 -5.93 -4.96
N LEU A 50 -0.99 -4.97 -4.13
CA LEU A 50 0.41 -4.86 -3.69
C LEU A 50 0.82 -6.06 -2.86
N GLU A 51 -0.09 -6.61 -2.07
CA GLU A 51 0.20 -7.82 -1.33
C GLU A 51 0.44 -8.99 -2.28
N ALA A 52 -0.38 -9.12 -3.31
CA ALA A 52 -0.19 -10.17 -4.30
C ALA A 52 1.16 -10.06 -4.99
N GLU A 53 1.68 -8.85 -5.09
CA GLU A 53 3.00 -8.62 -5.69
C GLU A 53 4.14 -8.74 -4.68
N GLY A 54 3.81 -8.98 -3.43
CA GLY A 54 4.83 -9.18 -2.40
C GLY A 54 5.40 -7.92 -1.81
N LEU A 55 4.75 -6.77 -2.03
CA LEU A 55 5.27 -5.50 -1.54
C LEU A 55 4.75 -5.12 -0.17
N VAL A 56 3.58 -5.61 0.21
CA VAL A 56 3.02 -5.35 1.52
C VAL A 56 2.47 -6.65 2.10
N VAL A 57 2.23 -6.64 3.39
CA VAL A 57 1.58 -7.75 4.10
C VAL A 57 0.34 -7.17 4.76
N ILE A 58 -0.82 -7.80 4.50
CA ILE A 58 -2.06 -7.38 5.12
C ILE A 58 -2.36 -8.35 6.25
N GLU A 59 -2.47 -7.81 7.46
CA GLU A 59 -2.72 -8.63 8.63
C GLU A 59 -4.07 -8.31 9.21
N LEU A 60 -4.75 -9.33 9.69
CA LEU A 60 -6.06 -9.17 10.29
C LEU A 60 -5.94 -8.22 11.48
N ASN A 61 -6.81 -7.22 11.52
CA ASN A 61 -6.87 -6.24 12.61
C ASN A 61 -5.65 -5.34 12.73
N ARG A 62 -4.71 -5.41 11.80
CA ARG A 62 -3.52 -4.58 11.83
C ARG A 62 -3.35 -3.72 10.59
N GLY A 63 -4.08 -4.04 9.52
CA GLY A 63 -3.95 -3.32 8.27
C GLY A 63 -2.73 -3.79 7.50
N ALA A 64 -2.22 -2.94 6.64
CA ALA A 64 -1.13 -3.28 5.75
C ALA A 64 0.18 -2.71 6.27
N THR A 65 1.25 -3.49 6.11
CA THR A 65 2.60 -3.02 6.44
C THR A 65 3.49 -3.28 5.24
N VAL A 66 4.50 -2.45 5.08
CA VAL A 66 5.48 -2.63 4.02
C VAL A 66 6.29 -3.87 4.35
N ARG A 67 6.39 -4.75 3.36
CA ARG A 67 7.09 -6.00 3.57
C ARG A 67 8.57 -5.75 3.70
N GLU A 68 9.19 -6.50 4.61
CA GLU A 68 10.60 -6.42 4.81
C GLU A 68 11.28 -7.34 3.80
N PHE A 69 12.25 -6.81 3.06
CA PHE A 69 12.98 -7.60 2.09
C PHE A 69 14.34 -7.92 2.63
N SER A 70 14.72 -9.17 2.51
CA SER A 70 16.04 -9.60 2.89
C SER A 70 16.98 -9.41 1.70
N ASP A 71 18.12 -8.84 1.96
CA ASP A 71 19.10 -8.59 0.91
C ASP A 71 20.08 -9.69 0.74
N HIS A 72 20.16 -10.57 1.69
CA HIS A 72 21.18 -11.58 1.57
C HIS A 72 20.63 -12.74 0.83
N GLU A 73 21.40 -13.25 0.07
CA GLU A 73 20.96 -14.37 -0.66
C GLU A 73 22.05 -15.14 -1.03
#